data_5d3290e7768f21c4301b6fec63417b4d
#
_entry.id   5d3290e7768f21c4301b6fec63417b4d
#
_cell.length_a   1.000
_cell.length_b   1.000
_cell.length_c   1.000
_cell.angle_alpha   90.00
_cell.angle_beta   90.00
_cell.angle_gamma   90.00
#
_symmetry.space_group_name_H-M   'P 1'
#
loop_
_entity.id
_entity.type
_entity.pdbx_description
1 polymer ?
#
loop_
_entity_poly.entity_id
_entity_poly.type
_entity_poly.pdbx_seq_one_letter_code
_entity_poly.pdbx_strand_id
1 'polypeptide(L)'
;ITVLHILEKYNVRYNKISPIELKKGVKRDIVFAVLSGAVLICALSMFIVMFVTPFIEEWPYRMNFTLEHVQAVFEDRQLYGVYVNSVIVALITALAGTLIAYGGALVTARSTVSGKLKKVIDSIALVTNTIPGMVIGLAYLFVFTGTPLQNTFPIIIICNVVHYFST
;
A
#
# COMPACT_ATOMS: atom_id res chain seq x y z
N ILE A 1 -0.55 5.82 24.96
CA ILE A 1 0.17 4.64 25.50
C ILE A 1 -0.62 4.02 26.65
N THR A 2 -1.10 4.80 27.62
CA THR A 2 -1.84 4.31 28.80
C THR A 2 -3.19 3.68 28.43
N VAL A 3 -3.92 4.25 27.47
CA VAL A 3 -5.23 3.75 27.02
C VAL A 3 -5.07 2.40 26.27
N LEU A 4 -4.03 2.24 25.44
CA LEU A 4 -3.74 0.98 24.76
C LEU A 4 -3.43 -0.14 25.75
N HIS A 5 -2.66 0.16 26.80
CA HIS A 5 -2.32 -0.83 27.85
C HIS A 5 -3.55 -1.26 28.67
N ILE A 6 -4.51 -0.34 28.85
CA ILE A 6 -5.79 -0.66 29.50
C ILE A 6 -6.64 -1.55 28.58
N LEU A 7 -6.70 -1.23 27.28
CA LEU A 7 -7.44 -2.03 26.30
C LEU A 7 -6.85 -3.44 26.13
N GLU A 8 -5.52 -3.59 26.13
CA GLU A 8 -4.88 -4.91 26.13
C GLU A 8 -5.22 -5.76 27.35
N LYS A 9 -5.34 -5.13 28.52
CA LYS A 9 -5.71 -5.81 29.77
C LYS A 9 -7.15 -6.35 29.76
N TYR A 10 -8.05 -5.67 29.03
CA TYR A 10 -9.45 -6.07 28.86
C TYR A 10 -9.69 -6.87 27.57
N ASN A 11 -8.67 -7.01 26.71
CA ASN A 11 -8.76 -7.80 25.50
C ASN A 11 -8.76 -9.29 25.85
N VAL A 12 -9.95 -9.86 25.89
CA VAL A 12 -10.15 -11.29 26.16
C VAL A 12 -9.52 -12.07 25.00
N ARG A 13 -8.35 -12.68 25.23
CA ARG A 13 -7.76 -13.62 24.29
C ARG A 13 -8.67 -14.82 24.18
N TYR A 14 -9.51 -14.87 23.16
CA TYR A 14 -10.27 -16.05 22.80
C TYR A 14 -9.32 -17.15 22.32
N ASN A 15 -8.76 -17.91 23.25
CA ASN A 15 -7.84 -19.03 22.96
C ASN A 15 -8.57 -20.29 22.42
N LYS A 16 -9.90 -20.26 22.33
CA LYS A 16 -10.70 -21.34 21.75
C LYS A 16 -11.84 -20.73 20.93
N ILE A 17 -11.52 -20.37 19.69
CA ILE A 17 -12.56 -20.20 18.69
C ILE A 17 -12.99 -21.62 18.33
N SER A 18 -14.12 -22.08 18.89
CA SER A 18 -14.76 -23.30 18.39
C SER A 18 -15.09 -23.03 16.90
N PRO A 19 -14.72 -23.94 15.99
CA PRO A 19 -15.08 -23.76 14.57
C PRO A 19 -16.61 -23.69 14.49
N ILE A 20 -17.13 -22.54 14.04
CA ILE A 20 -18.55 -22.40 13.78
C ILE A 20 -18.86 -23.32 12.60
N GLU A 21 -19.60 -24.40 12.83
CA GLU A 21 -20.09 -25.26 11.76
C GLU A 21 -21.10 -24.45 10.93
N LEU A 22 -20.64 -23.98 9.78
CA LEU A 22 -21.48 -23.29 8.81
C LEU A 22 -22.45 -24.30 8.20
N LYS A 23 -23.74 -24.19 8.57
CA LYS A 23 -24.79 -24.96 7.91
C LYS A 23 -24.81 -24.63 6.43
N LYS A 24 -24.56 -25.62 5.58
CA LYS A 24 -24.61 -25.48 4.10
C LYS A 24 -26.03 -25.07 3.70
N GLY A 25 -26.15 -23.92 3.05
CA GLY A 25 -27.43 -23.41 2.52
C GLY A 25 -27.26 -23.01 1.07
N VAL A 26 -27.54 -23.91 0.12
CA VAL A 26 -27.33 -23.70 -1.30
C VAL A 26 -27.91 -22.36 -1.81
N LYS A 27 -29.14 -22.03 -1.43
CA LYS A 27 -29.77 -20.76 -1.84
C LYS A 27 -29.03 -19.53 -1.30
N ARG A 28 -28.66 -19.55 -0.03
CA ARG A 28 -27.89 -18.48 0.60
C ARG A 28 -26.52 -18.33 -0.06
N ASP A 29 -25.85 -19.45 -0.28
CA ASP A 29 -24.49 -19.47 -0.81
C ASP A 29 -24.44 -18.97 -2.26
N ILE A 30 -25.47 -19.27 -3.07
CA ILE A 30 -25.65 -18.73 -4.43
C ILE A 30 -25.88 -17.20 -4.38
N VAL A 31 -26.76 -16.73 -3.53
CA VAL A 31 -27.04 -15.28 -3.41
C VAL A 31 -25.78 -14.51 -3.03
N PHE A 32 -25.04 -14.99 -2.02
CA PHE A 32 -23.79 -14.34 -1.63
C PHE A 32 -22.70 -14.46 -2.69
N ALA A 33 -22.61 -15.57 -3.41
CA ALA A 33 -21.66 -15.74 -4.52
C ALA A 33 -21.96 -14.76 -5.65
N VAL A 34 -23.23 -14.59 -6.04
CA VAL A 34 -23.62 -13.62 -7.08
C VAL A 34 -23.32 -12.19 -6.63
N LEU A 35 -23.65 -11.85 -5.39
CA LEU A 35 -23.40 -10.51 -4.86
C LEU A 35 -21.91 -10.21 -4.75
N SER A 36 -21.10 -11.13 -4.24
CA SER A 36 -19.64 -11.03 -4.20
C SER A 36 -19.04 -10.95 -5.60
N GLY A 37 -19.56 -11.76 -6.53
CA GLY A 37 -19.14 -11.72 -7.94
C GLY A 37 -19.42 -10.38 -8.59
N ALA A 38 -20.59 -9.79 -8.37
CA ALA A 38 -20.95 -8.47 -8.88
C ALA A 38 -20.03 -7.38 -8.35
N VAL A 39 -19.75 -7.37 -7.04
CA VAL A 39 -18.81 -6.43 -6.42
C VAL A 39 -17.40 -6.60 -6.99
N LEU A 40 -16.95 -7.84 -7.15
CA LEU A 40 -15.64 -8.15 -7.71
C LEU A 40 -15.51 -7.68 -9.16
N ILE A 41 -16.53 -7.95 -9.99
CA ILE A 41 -16.57 -7.49 -11.40
C ILE A 41 -16.56 -5.96 -11.45
N CYS A 42 -17.33 -5.29 -10.60
CA CYS A 42 -17.35 -3.83 -10.53
C CYS A 42 -15.98 -3.26 -10.12
N ALA A 43 -15.31 -3.86 -9.14
CA ALA A 43 -13.97 -3.46 -8.72
C ALA A 43 -12.92 -3.72 -9.82
N LEU A 44 -12.98 -4.87 -10.49
CA LEU A 44 -12.05 -5.23 -11.55
C LEU A 44 -12.28 -4.43 -12.84
N SER A 45 -13.50 -3.97 -13.12
CA SER A 45 -13.80 -3.19 -14.33
C SER A 45 -12.95 -1.93 -14.45
N MET A 46 -12.65 -1.26 -13.33
CA MET A 46 -11.78 -0.09 -13.31
C MET A 46 -10.36 -0.44 -13.79
N PHE A 47 -9.81 -1.56 -13.32
CA PHE A 47 -8.49 -2.02 -13.74
C PHE A 47 -8.48 -2.47 -15.21
N ILE A 48 -9.54 -3.15 -15.66
CA ILE A 48 -9.69 -3.57 -17.07
C ILE A 48 -9.67 -2.35 -17.98
N VAL A 49 -10.45 -1.31 -17.67
CA VAL A 49 -10.45 -0.06 -18.45
C VAL A 49 -9.06 0.57 -18.45
N MET A 50 -8.39 0.65 -17.31
CA MET A 50 -7.04 1.20 -17.20
C MET A 50 -6.02 0.46 -18.08
N PHE A 51 -6.11 -0.88 -18.14
CA PHE A 51 -5.21 -1.69 -18.97
C PHE A 51 -5.56 -1.67 -20.46
N VAL A 52 -6.83 -1.51 -20.80
CA VAL A 52 -7.31 -1.56 -22.18
C VAL A 52 -7.18 -0.19 -22.88
N THR A 53 -7.40 0.92 -22.15
CA THR A 53 -7.37 2.28 -22.73
C THR A 53 -6.09 2.61 -23.51
N PRO A 54 -4.86 2.23 -23.07
CA PRO A 54 -3.64 2.53 -23.84
C PRO A 54 -3.58 1.86 -25.21
N PHE A 55 -4.39 0.85 -25.46
CA PHE A 55 -4.45 0.09 -26.71
C PHE A 55 -5.64 0.48 -27.59
N ILE A 56 -6.39 1.53 -27.22
CA ILE A 56 -7.56 2.02 -27.94
C ILE A 56 -7.29 3.45 -28.40
N GLU A 57 -7.65 3.76 -29.67
CA GLU A 57 -7.39 5.05 -30.31
C GLU A 57 -8.00 6.21 -29.51
N GLU A 58 -9.28 6.12 -29.13
CA GLU A 58 -9.97 7.16 -28.37
C GLU A 58 -11.14 6.57 -27.57
N TRP A 59 -10.94 6.37 -26.29
CA TRP A 59 -11.98 5.85 -25.40
C TRP A 59 -13.00 6.96 -25.04
N PRO A 60 -14.33 6.71 -25.05
CA PRO A 60 -15.05 5.51 -25.52
C PRO A 60 -15.50 5.60 -26.99
N TYR A 61 -15.06 6.59 -27.75
CA TYR A 61 -15.64 6.97 -29.04
C TYR A 61 -15.10 6.14 -30.23
N ARG A 62 -13.81 5.82 -30.23
CA ARG A 62 -13.14 5.04 -31.27
C ARG A 62 -12.42 3.85 -30.68
N MET A 63 -13.10 2.70 -30.73
CA MET A 63 -12.63 1.44 -30.13
C MET A 63 -11.63 0.68 -31.02
N ASN A 64 -10.96 1.37 -31.96
CA ASN A 64 -9.96 0.72 -32.81
C ASN A 64 -8.72 0.42 -32.00
N PHE A 65 -8.10 -0.74 -32.24
CA PHE A 65 -6.84 -1.10 -31.60
C PHE A 65 -5.70 -0.26 -32.19
N THR A 66 -4.91 0.34 -31.31
CA THR A 66 -3.72 1.11 -31.66
C THR A 66 -2.58 0.85 -30.66
N LEU A 67 -1.35 1.00 -31.12
CA LEU A 67 -0.14 1.02 -30.28
C LEU A 67 0.47 2.43 -30.20
N GLU A 68 -0.18 3.41 -30.81
CA GLU A 68 0.33 4.78 -30.91
C GLU A 68 0.61 5.40 -29.54
N HIS A 69 -0.30 5.21 -28.58
CA HIS A 69 -0.10 5.70 -27.21
C HIS A 69 1.10 5.07 -26.52
N VAL A 70 1.32 3.77 -26.76
CA VAL A 70 2.48 3.05 -26.19
C VAL A 70 3.77 3.53 -26.85
N GLN A 71 3.77 3.72 -28.17
CA GLN A 71 4.94 4.24 -28.90
C GLN A 71 5.27 5.68 -28.48
N ALA A 72 4.26 6.53 -28.33
CA ALA A 72 4.43 7.91 -27.92
C ALA A 72 5.17 8.03 -26.55
N VAL A 73 4.94 7.10 -25.62
CA VAL A 73 5.67 7.09 -24.33
C VAL A 73 7.16 6.86 -24.50
N PHE A 74 7.57 6.03 -25.48
CA PHE A 74 8.98 5.73 -25.74
C PHE A 74 9.67 6.76 -26.66
N GLU A 75 8.90 7.43 -27.51
CA GLU A 75 9.38 8.48 -28.42
C GLU A 75 9.53 9.82 -27.71
N ASP A 76 8.62 10.13 -26.77
CA ASP A 76 8.71 11.33 -25.96
C ASP A 76 9.77 11.17 -24.86
N ARG A 77 10.89 11.89 -25.03
CA ARG A 77 12.02 11.88 -24.10
C ARG A 77 11.62 12.27 -22.66
N GLN A 78 10.62 13.12 -22.51
CA GLN A 78 10.16 13.56 -21.19
C GLN A 78 9.37 12.46 -20.50
N LEU A 79 8.43 11.82 -21.21
CA LEU A 79 7.64 10.69 -20.68
C LEU A 79 8.53 9.50 -20.36
N TYR A 80 9.46 9.15 -21.24
CA TYR A 80 10.44 8.10 -20.99
C TYR A 80 11.30 8.40 -19.74
N GLY A 81 11.76 9.64 -19.58
CA GLY A 81 12.51 10.07 -18.41
C GLY A 81 11.71 9.90 -17.09
N VAL A 82 10.45 10.28 -17.10
CA VAL A 82 9.53 10.09 -15.94
C VAL A 82 9.36 8.60 -15.62
N TYR A 83 9.18 7.76 -16.63
CA TYR A 83 9.05 6.31 -16.45
C TYR A 83 10.31 5.71 -15.81
N VAL A 84 11.49 5.99 -16.36
CA VAL A 84 12.77 5.50 -15.83
C VAL A 84 12.99 5.95 -14.38
N ASN A 85 12.74 7.22 -14.08
CA ASN A 85 12.85 7.76 -12.74
C ASN A 85 11.91 7.07 -11.76
N SER A 86 10.67 6.78 -12.17
CA SER A 86 9.69 6.07 -11.36
C SER A 86 10.14 4.64 -11.04
N VAL A 87 10.71 3.93 -12.03
CA VAL A 87 11.25 2.58 -11.83
C VAL A 87 12.45 2.59 -10.88
N ILE A 88 13.36 3.56 -11.03
CA ILE A 88 14.53 3.69 -10.14
C ILE A 88 14.07 3.96 -8.70
N VAL A 89 13.16 4.91 -8.51
CA VAL A 89 12.61 5.23 -7.17
C VAL A 89 11.92 4.00 -6.57
N ALA A 90 11.13 3.27 -7.35
CA ALA A 90 10.47 2.05 -6.90
C ALA A 90 11.46 0.97 -6.46
N LEU A 91 12.51 0.72 -7.23
CA LEU A 91 13.57 -0.26 -6.89
C LEU A 91 14.32 0.12 -5.61
N ILE A 92 14.73 1.37 -5.49
CA ILE A 92 15.44 1.85 -4.30
C ILE A 92 14.51 1.75 -3.07
N THR A 93 13.26 2.17 -3.21
CA THR A 93 12.26 2.09 -2.14
C THR A 93 12.00 0.64 -1.73
N ALA A 94 11.87 -0.28 -2.68
CA ALA A 94 11.65 -1.69 -2.39
C ALA A 94 12.83 -2.31 -1.64
N LEU A 95 14.07 -2.05 -2.06
CA LEU A 95 15.26 -2.57 -1.39
C LEU A 95 15.42 -1.97 0.01
N ALA A 96 15.40 -0.65 0.12
CA ALA A 96 15.56 0.04 1.39
C ALA A 96 14.42 -0.30 2.37
N GLY A 97 13.16 -0.26 1.90
CA GLY A 97 11.99 -0.59 2.69
C GLY A 97 12.02 -2.01 3.21
N THR A 98 12.34 -2.98 2.34
CA THR A 98 12.44 -4.39 2.74
C THR A 98 13.54 -4.60 3.80
N LEU A 99 14.72 -4.00 3.63
CA LEU A 99 15.80 -4.11 4.60
C LEU A 99 15.42 -3.52 5.96
N ILE A 100 14.79 -2.35 5.96
CA ILE A 100 14.37 -1.66 7.19
C ILE A 100 13.23 -2.41 7.87
N ALA A 101 12.19 -2.81 7.13
CA ALA A 101 11.05 -3.54 7.68
C ALA A 101 11.47 -4.92 8.20
N TYR A 102 12.26 -5.67 7.43
CA TYR A 102 12.78 -6.96 7.85
C TYR A 102 13.72 -6.86 9.07
N GLY A 103 14.59 -5.84 9.08
CA GLY A 103 15.45 -5.55 10.24
C GLY A 103 14.64 -5.23 11.49
N GLY A 104 13.61 -4.39 11.37
CA GLY A 104 12.67 -4.08 12.44
C GLY A 104 11.95 -5.32 12.97
N ALA A 105 11.43 -6.14 12.07
CA ALA A 105 10.75 -7.40 12.40
C ALA A 105 11.69 -8.39 13.10
N LEU A 106 12.94 -8.51 12.67
CA LEU A 106 13.93 -9.37 13.36
C LEU A 106 14.24 -8.87 14.77
N VAL A 107 14.37 -7.58 14.95
CA VAL A 107 14.63 -6.98 16.28
C VAL A 107 13.46 -7.25 17.23
N THR A 108 12.23 -7.07 16.76
CA THR A 108 11.04 -7.31 17.60
C THR A 108 10.81 -8.78 17.90
N ALA A 109 11.01 -9.68 16.90
CA ALA A 109 10.69 -11.08 17.04
C ALA A 109 11.79 -11.92 17.73
N ARG A 110 13.06 -11.68 17.40
CA ARG A 110 14.16 -12.58 17.75
C ARG A 110 15.26 -12.00 18.62
N SER A 111 15.38 -10.67 18.72
CA SER A 111 16.50 -10.11 19.49
C SER A 111 16.23 -10.15 21.01
N THR A 112 17.31 -10.27 21.78
CA THR A 112 17.33 -10.11 23.25
C THR A 112 17.40 -8.66 23.70
N VAL A 113 17.18 -7.73 22.77
CA VAL A 113 17.25 -6.29 23.00
C VAL A 113 16.18 -5.83 24.00
N SER A 114 16.49 -4.74 24.68
CA SER A 114 15.62 -4.12 25.68
C SER A 114 14.16 -4.00 25.20
N GLY A 115 13.22 -4.40 26.05
CA GLY A 115 11.79 -4.29 25.77
C GLY A 115 11.33 -2.86 25.46
N LYS A 116 12.10 -1.84 25.85
CA LYS A 116 11.82 -0.44 25.48
C LYS A 116 12.02 -0.20 23.99
N LEU A 117 13.09 -0.74 23.39
CA LEU A 117 13.34 -0.58 21.95
C LEU A 117 12.28 -1.29 21.12
N LYS A 118 11.87 -2.50 21.51
CA LYS A 118 10.77 -3.22 20.85
C LYS A 118 9.49 -2.40 20.86
N LYS A 119 9.10 -1.85 22.01
CA LYS A 119 7.92 -0.99 22.12
C LYS A 119 8.00 0.27 21.25
N VAL A 120 9.18 0.86 21.08
CA VAL A 120 9.36 2.01 20.18
C VAL A 120 9.13 1.61 18.74
N ILE A 121 9.72 0.50 18.28
CA ILE A 121 9.54 -0.01 16.90
C ILE A 121 8.06 -0.32 16.65
N ASP A 122 7.42 -1.06 17.55
CA ASP A 122 5.99 -1.42 17.45
C ASP A 122 5.10 -0.16 17.45
N SER A 123 5.45 0.86 18.25
CA SER A 123 4.72 2.14 18.27
C SER A 123 4.86 2.91 16.96
N ILE A 124 6.05 2.93 16.35
CA ILE A 124 6.27 3.57 15.04
C ILE A 124 5.46 2.83 13.99
N ALA A 125 5.51 1.51 13.94
CA ALA A 125 4.74 0.70 13.00
C ALA A 125 3.23 0.95 13.16
N LEU A 126 2.73 1.00 14.39
CA LEU A 126 1.32 1.27 14.67
C LEU A 126 0.89 2.67 14.19
N VAL A 127 1.71 3.69 14.45
CA VAL A 127 1.42 5.07 14.05
C VAL A 127 1.34 5.18 12.52
N THR A 128 2.32 4.64 11.80
CA THR A 128 2.35 4.69 10.34
C THR A 128 1.16 3.95 9.69
N ASN A 129 0.70 2.87 10.30
CA ASN A 129 -0.45 2.11 9.82
C ASN A 129 -1.80 2.77 10.16
N THR A 130 -1.87 3.55 11.24
CA THR A 130 -3.12 4.15 11.71
C THR A 130 -3.43 5.47 11.04
N ILE A 131 -2.40 6.23 10.63
CA ILE A 131 -2.59 7.54 10.01
C ILE A 131 -2.88 7.39 8.51
N PRO A 132 -3.98 8.00 8.00
CA PRO A 132 -4.26 8.00 6.58
C PRO A 132 -3.08 8.57 5.76
N GLY A 133 -2.70 7.91 4.66
CA GLY A 133 -1.56 8.31 3.84
C GLY A 133 -1.57 9.76 3.39
N MET A 134 -2.76 10.33 3.09
CA MET A 134 -2.90 11.75 2.75
C MET A 134 -2.43 12.67 3.87
N VAL A 135 -2.69 12.32 5.14
CA VAL A 135 -2.27 13.13 6.30
C VAL A 135 -0.76 13.09 6.45
N ILE A 136 -0.16 11.91 6.29
CA ILE A 136 1.30 11.74 6.28
C ILE A 136 1.91 12.56 5.13
N GLY A 137 1.36 12.47 3.92
CA GLY A 137 1.83 13.24 2.78
C GLY A 137 1.79 14.74 3.00
N LEU A 138 0.70 15.25 3.59
CA LEU A 138 0.58 16.66 3.95
C LEU A 138 1.58 17.08 5.02
N ALA A 139 1.81 16.24 6.02
CA ALA A 139 2.82 16.49 7.06
C ALA A 139 4.23 16.58 6.46
N TYR A 140 4.58 15.70 5.53
CA TYR A 140 5.86 15.77 4.80
C TYR A 140 5.98 17.06 3.98
N LEU A 141 4.91 17.48 3.32
CA LEU A 141 4.90 18.74 2.58
C LEU A 141 5.28 19.91 3.51
N PHE A 142 4.65 20.01 4.68
CA PHE A 142 4.94 21.09 5.62
C PHE A 142 6.36 20.99 6.22
N VAL A 143 6.82 19.81 6.57
CA VAL A 143 8.14 19.60 7.21
C VAL A 143 9.27 19.88 6.24
N PHE A 144 9.13 19.48 4.96
CA PHE A 144 10.21 19.56 3.98
C PHE A 144 10.13 20.79 3.07
N THR A 145 9.05 21.60 3.15
CA THR A 145 8.96 22.85 2.41
C THR A 145 10.08 23.81 2.88
N GLY A 146 10.81 24.36 1.91
CA GLY A 146 11.96 25.25 2.18
C GLY A 146 13.25 24.53 2.61
N THR A 147 13.27 23.20 2.68
CA THR A 147 14.49 22.43 2.93
C THR A 147 15.19 22.02 1.62
N PRO A 148 16.50 21.70 1.65
CA PRO A 148 17.21 21.20 0.46
C PRO A 148 16.67 19.86 -0.11
N LEU A 149 15.85 19.15 0.67
CA LEU A 149 15.21 17.90 0.27
C LEU A 149 13.93 18.11 -0.55
N GLN A 150 13.38 19.32 -0.56
CA GLN A 150 12.18 19.63 -1.33
C GLN A 150 12.38 19.34 -2.82
N ASN A 151 11.39 18.69 -3.46
CA ASN A 151 11.41 18.33 -4.87
C ASN A 151 12.56 17.38 -5.28
N THR A 152 13.04 16.54 -4.36
CA THR A 152 14.10 15.55 -4.64
C THR A 152 13.58 14.10 -4.51
N PHE A 153 14.24 13.16 -5.18
CA PHE A 153 13.91 11.73 -5.06
C PHE A 153 14.05 11.16 -3.64
N PRO A 154 15.06 11.53 -2.83
CA PRO A 154 15.18 11.05 -1.46
C PRO A 154 13.94 11.24 -0.61
N ILE A 155 13.22 12.36 -0.74
CA ILE A 155 12.00 12.59 0.04
C ILE A 155 10.91 11.59 -0.33
N ILE A 156 10.75 11.28 -1.62
CA ILE A 156 9.75 10.32 -2.10
C ILE A 156 10.08 8.92 -1.57
N ILE A 157 11.37 8.55 -1.59
CA ILE A 157 11.83 7.26 -1.07
C ILE A 157 11.56 7.18 0.44
N ILE A 158 11.91 8.20 1.22
CA ILE A 158 11.67 8.25 2.65
C ILE A 158 10.17 8.13 2.97
N CYS A 159 9.33 8.91 2.27
CA CYS A 159 7.89 8.87 2.46
C CYS A 159 7.32 7.47 2.19
N ASN A 160 7.73 6.83 1.10
CA ASN A 160 7.29 5.49 0.74
C ASN A 160 7.78 4.44 1.74
N VAL A 161 9.06 4.48 2.14
CA VAL A 161 9.61 3.54 3.13
C VAL A 161 8.87 3.66 4.46
N VAL A 162 8.61 4.87 4.94
CA VAL A 162 7.88 5.09 6.19
C VAL A 162 6.42 4.64 6.06
N HIS A 163 5.78 4.93 4.93
CA HIS A 163 4.38 4.53 4.70
C HIS A 163 4.20 3.01 4.70
N TYR A 164 5.10 2.29 4.05
CA TYR A 164 5.03 0.82 3.93
C TYR A 164 5.81 0.08 5.02
N PHE A 165 6.36 0.76 6.02
CA PHE A 165 7.14 0.14 7.09
C PHE A 165 6.36 -0.89 7.90
N SER A 166 5.05 -0.69 8.05
CA SER A 166 4.18 -1.53 8.89
C SER A 166 3.24 -2.44 8.09
N THR A 167 3.32 -2.44 6.77
CA THR A 167 2.51 -3.28 5.89
C THR A 167 3.21 -4.60 5.63
#